data_b21535564697d9aa66b8fe86ec8a46bd
#
_entry.id   b21535564697d9aa66b8fe86ec8a46bd
#
_cell.length_a   1.000
_cell.length_b   1.000
_cell.length_c   1.000
_cell.angle_alpha   90.00
_cell.angle_beta   90.00
_cell.angle_gamma   90.00
#
_symmetry.space_group_name_H-M   'P 1'
#
loop_
_entity.id
_entity.type
_entity.pdbx_description
1 polymer ?
#
loop_
_entity_poly.entity_id
_entity_poly.type
_entity_poly.pdbx_seq_one_letter_code
_entity_poly.pdbx_strand_id
1 'polypeptide(L)'
;MKSSFKLGRILGIEIGIHVSWLIIFALLSWSLAVAYYPAIDENISPLTAWVLGITSCLLLFGSVLAHELGHSIVAIRHGIPVKSITLFIFGGVSNLTKEPDNPGAEFRMAISGPAVSIILALVFWAFEAAFSALDATLASGVFLYLAQINAMLAIFNLIPGFPLDGGRVLRAIIWNASNSIKKATRIAARVGLGFAYLLIFGGIAIAFLGIGISGLWLALIGWFMATAAQGSYQQTVISEILSAVNVSRVMRREFKTIDPDKTLYQTLHEYILPLNQRALPVFENGQLTGLISLSDIKKIPTDKLGQTFVRQVMTPLEKLQTVAPEENLSSVVNTLQSKDINQLPVLSDGKLVGIISRTSLIEYLQMRQEMETKQPDVKQ
;
A
#
# COMPACT_ATOMS: atom_id res chain seq x y z
N MET A 1 1.76 4.41 0.58
CA MET A 1 2.59 5.59 0.84
C MET A 1 2.85 6.31 -0.49
N LYS A 2 2.82 7.67 -0.51
CA LYS A 2 3.22 8.41 -1.71
C LYS A 2 4.74 8.62 -1.67
N SER A 3 5.42 8.42 -2.80
CA SER A 3 6.85 8.73 -2.92
C SER A 3 7.06 10.24 -2.78
N SER A 4 8.11 10.64 -2.05
CA SER A 4 8.51 12.04 -1.95
C SER A 4 9.34 12.47 -3.14
N PHE A 5 10.16 11.54 -3.68
CA PHE A 5 11.01 11.76 -4.85
C PHE A 5 10.82 10.62 -5.84
N LYS A 6 10.70 10.98 -7.15
CA LYS A 6 10.63 10.02 -8.25
C LYS A 6 12.01 9.86 -8.86
N LEU A 7 12.50 8.62 -8.96
CA LEU A 7 13.80 8.30 -9.58
C LEU A 7 13.68 8.02 -11.08
N GLY A 8 12.56 7.43 -11.52
CA GLY A 8 12.37 7.03 -12.91
C GLY A 8 11.36 5.91 -13.05
N ARG A 9 11.44 5.18 -14.18
CA ARG A 9 10.59 4.02 -14.45
C ARG A 9 11.43 2.83 -14.89
N ILE A 10 11.14 1.67 -14.32
CA ILE A 10 11.71 0.37 -14.71
C ILE A 10 10.55 -0.56 -15.09
N LEU A 11 10.57 -1.13 -16.30
CA LEU A 11 9.49 -1.99 -16.81
C LEU A 11 8.09 -1.36 -16.74
N GLY A 12 8.01 -0.04 -16.89
CA GLY A 12 6.75 0.71 -16.79
C GLY A 12 6.31 1.05 -15.36
N ILE A 13 7.00 0.51 -14.33
CA ILE A 13 6.74 0.74 -12.91
C ILE A 13 7.46 2.00 -12.46
N GLU A 14 6.77 2.94 -11.83
CA GLU A 14 7.36 4.15 -11.26
C GLU A 14 8.17 3.80 -10.00
N ILE A 15 9.45 4.15 -9.97
CA ILE A 15 10.33 3.95 -8.81
C ILE A 15 10.44 5.27 -8.05
N GLY A 16 10.18 5.22 -6.75
CA GLY A 16 10.25 6.41 -5.89
C GLY A 16 10.90 6.14 -4.54
N ILE A 17 11.31 7.22 -3.90
CA ILE A 17 11.92 7.22 -2.57
C ILE A 17 11.04 8.05 -1.65
N HIS A 18 10.76 7.54 -0.45
CA HIS A 18 10.14 8.30 0.64
C HIS A 18 11.22 8.99 1.46
N VAL A 19 10.91 10.17 2.04
CA VAL A 19 11.90 10.95 2.82
C VAL A 19 12.52 10.15 3.96
N SER A 20 11.79 9.23 4.57
CA SER A 20 12.31 8.35 5.64
C SER A 20 13.45 7.41 5.20
N TRP A 21 13.60 7.16 3.90
CA TRP A 21 14.71 6.38 3.35
C TRP A 21 16.06 7.07 3.59
N LEU A 22 16.11 8.41 3.51
CA LEU A 22 17.33 9.17 3.74
C LEU A 22 17.91 8.93 5.15
N ILE A 23 17.03 8.73 6.14
CA ILE A 23 17.42 8.47 7.53
C ILE A 23 18.18 7.14 7.62
N ILE A 24 17.59 6.06 7.08
CA ILE A 24 18.22 4.74 7.16
C ILE A 24 19.45 4.65 6.27
N PHE A 25 19.43 5.32 5.11
CA PHE A 25 20.61 5.41 4.23
C PHE A 25 21.79 6.08 4.95
N ALA A 26 21.55 7.22 5.62
CA ALA A 26 22.61 7.91 6.38
C ALA A 26 23.12 7.07 7.55
N LEU A 27 22.21 6.45 8.33
CA LEU A 27 22.57 5.62 9.47
C LEU A 27 23.37 4.37 9.06
N LEU A 28 22.96 3.68 8.01
CA LEU A 28 23.67 2.49 7.53
C LEU A 28 25.03 2.86 6.92
N SER A 29 25.10 3.91 6.08
CA SER A 29 26.35 4.38 5.51
C SER A 29 27.34 4.78 6.60
N TRP A 30 26.86 5.50 7.64
CA TRP A 30 27.68 5.86 8.79
C TRP A 30 28.14 4.64 9.59
N SER A 31 27.26 3.71 9.89
CA SER A 31 27.60 2.47 10.62
C SER A 31 28.65 1.64 9.87
N LEU A 32 28.50 1.51 8.55
CA LEU A 32 29.46 0.81 7.71
C LEU A 32 30.82 1.51 7.68
N ALA A 33 30.83 2.84 7.53
CA ALA A 33 32.05 3.64 7.45
C ALA A 33 32.84 3.70 8.78
N VAL A 34 32.12 3.76 9.93
CA VAL A 34 32.72 3.99 11.24
C VAL A 34 33.00 2.69 12.01
N ALA A 35 32.22 1.63 11.77
CA ALA A 35 32.34 0.38 12.52
C ALA A 35 32.77 -0.81 11.64
N TYR A 36 32.05 -1.05 10.53
CA TYR A 36 32.24 -2.28 9.74
C TYR A 36 33.58 -2.31 9.00
N TYR A 37 33.90 -1.27 8.19
CA TYR A 37 35.16 -1.25 7.41
C TYR A 37 36.41 -1.07 8.24
N PRO A 38 36.45 -0.24 9.30
CA PRO A 38 37.60 -0.20 10.21
C PRO A 38 37.85 -1.50 10.97
N ALA A 39 36.79 -2.33 11.19
CA ALA A 39 36.98 -3.65 11.78
C ALA A 39 37.59 -4.68 10.80
N ILE A 40 37.49 -4.43 9.47
CA ILE A 40 38.14 -5.26 8.42
C ILE A 40 39.58 -4.85 8.22
N ASP A 41 39.86 -3.54 8.20
CA ASP A 41 41.22 -2.98 8.02
C ASP A 41 41.37 -1.76 8.94
N GLU A 42 42.15 -1.93 10.02
CA GLU A 42 42.38 -0.87 11.01
C GLU A 42 43.11 0.36 10.44
N ASN A 43 43.82 0.20 9.32
CA ASN A 43 44.57 1.26 8.64
C ASN A 43 43.79 1.94 7.51
N ILE A 44 42.51 1.60 7.33
CA ILE A 44 41.69 2.19 6.26
C ILE A 44 41.60 3.70 6.41
N SER A 45 41.78 4.44 5.30
CA SER A 45 41.52 5.90 5.35
C SER A 45 40.04 6.21 5.60
N PRO A 46 39.73 7.26 6.39
CA PRO A 46 38.32 7.64 6.61
C PRO A 46 37.58 7.87 5.30
N LEU A 47 38.19 8.48 4.29
CA LEU A 47 37.58 8.72 2.99
C LEU A 47 37.20 7.40 2.29
N THR A 48 38.13 6.41 2.29
CA THR A 48 37.88 5.09 1.69
C THR A 48 36.74 4.37 2.43
N ALA A 49 36.70 4.41 3.76
CA ALA A 49 35.65 3.80 4.57
C ALA A 49 34.27 4.41 4.25
N TRP A 50 34.19 5.73 4.11
CA TRP A 50 32.95 6.41 3.71
C TRP A 50 32.52 6.06 2.28
N VAL A 51 33.43 6.03 1.32
CA VAL A 51 33.14 5.65 -0.06
C VAL A 51 32.57 4.22 -0.11
N LEU A 52 33.21 3.28 0.57
CA LEU A 52 32.76 1.89 0.65
C LEU A 52 31.43 1.77 1.38
N GLY A 53 31.22 2.51 2.49
CA GLY A 53 29.99 2.51 3.24
C GLY A 53 28.78 3.00 2.41
N ILE A 54 28.96 4.11 1.69
CA ILE A 54 27.93 4.66 0.80
C ILE A 54 27.66 3.69 -0.37
N THR A 55 28.71 3.16 -1.00
CA THR A 55 28.56 2.22 -2.11
C THR A 55 27.84 0.95 -1.70
N SER A 56 28.23 0.35 -0.56
CA SER A 56 27.53 -0.84 -0.02
C SER A 56 26.07 -0.57 0.30
N CYS A 57 25.77 0.60 0.86
CA CYS A 57 24.42 1.00 1.14
C CYS A 57 23.59 1.18 -0.15
N LEU A 58 24.12 1.80 -1.19
CA LEU A 58 23.46 1.92 -2.50
C LEU A 58 23.22 0.54 -3.13
N LEU A 59 24.17 -0.36 -3.09
CA LEU A 59 24.03 -1.73 -3.60
C LEU A 59 23.00 -2.54 -2.79
N LEU A 60 22.95 -2.35 -1.47
CA LEU A 60 21.91 -2.93 -0.62
C LEU A 60 20.52 -2.49 -1.06
N PHE A 61 20.30 -1.17 -1.23
CA PHE A 61 19.00 -0.68 -1.69
C PHE A 61 18.68 -1.07 -3.14
N GLY A 62 19.71 -1.25 -3.97
CA GLY A 62 19.59 -1.90 -5.28
C GLY A 62 19.08 -3.34 -5.16
N SER A 63 19.58 -4.09 -4.17
CA SER A 63 19.11 -5.46 -3.87
C SER A 63 17.66 -5.47 -3.37
N VAL A 64 17.30 -4.55 -2.48
CA VAL A 64 15.89 -4.39 -2.02
C VAL A 64 14.98 -4.04 -3.18
N LEU A 65 15.39 -3.15 -4.07
CA LEU A 65 14.63 -2.83 -5.28
C LEU A 65 14.48 -4.05 -6.20
N ALA A 66 15.54 -4.85 -6.37
CA ALA A 66 15.48 -6.08 -7.16
C ALA A 66 14.52 -7.12 -6.55
N HIS A 67 14.50 -7.25 -5.23
CA HIS A 67 13.54 -8.06 -4.49
C HIS A 67 12.10 -7.64 -4.80
N GLU A 68 11.77 -6.34 -4.69
CA GLU A 68 10.44 -5.78 -5.00
C GLU A 68 10.07 -5.93 -6.49
N LEU A 69 11.05 -5.79 -7.37
CA LEU A 69 10.87 -6.04 -8.80
C LEU A 69 10.55 -7.52 -9.07
N GLY A 70 11.13 -8.44 -8.31
CA GLY A 70 10.79 -9.86 -8.37
C GLY A 70 9.29 -10.10 -8.18
N HIS A 71 8.72 -9.57 -7.09
CA HIS A 71 7.27 -9.61 -6.85
C HIS A 71 6.46 -8.95 -7.97
N SER A 72 6.91 -7.77 -8.38
CA SER A 72 6.21 -6.94 -9.37
C SER A 72 6.15 -7.59 -10.75
N ILE A 73 7.23 -8.22 -11.20
CA ILE A 73 7.28 -8.93 -12.50
C ILE A 73 6.31 -10.11 -12.49
N VAL A 74 6.29 -10.88 -11.40
CA VAL A 74 5.35 -12.00 -11.27
C VAL A 74 3.91 -11.51 -11.17
N ALA A 75 3.64 -10.42 -10.46
CA ALA A 75 2.31 -9.80 -10.42
C ALA A 75 1.82 -9.41 -11.82
N ILE A 76 2.63 -8.69 -12.60
CA ILE A 76 2.30 -8.26 -13.96
C ILE A 76 2.02 -9.48 -14.87
N ARG A 77 2.81 -10.55 -14.78
CA ARG A 77 2.59 -11.79 -15.54
C ARG A 77 1.25 -12.46 -15.21
N HIS A 78 0.70 -12.21 -14.03
CA HIS A 78 -0.62 -12.69 -13.62
C HIS A 78 -1.73 -11.64 -13.81
N GLY A 79 -1.49 -10.59 -14.61
CA GLY A 79 -2.48 -9.57 -14.94
C GLY A 79 -2.80 -8.62 -13.78
N ILE A 80 -1.89 -8.47 -12.82
CA ILE A 80 -2.01 -7.54 -11.70
C ILE A 80 -1.09 -6.33 -11.97
N PRO A 81 -1.63 -5.18 -12.39
CA PRO A 81 -0.81 -4.02 -12.67
C PRO A 81 -0.16 -3.45 -11.41
N VAL A 82 1.12 -3.09 -11.52
CA VAL A 82 1.90 -2.45 -10.46
C VAL A 82 2.11 -0.99 -10.84
N LYS A 83 1.63 -0.05 -10.01
CA LYS A 83 1.73 1.39 -10.28
C LYS A 83 3.12 1.93 -9.96
N SER A 84 3.64 1.57 -8.79
CA SER A 84 4.90 2.11 -8.28
C SER A 84 5.52 1.20 -7.25
N ILE A 85 6.85 1.30 -7.12
CA ILE A 85 7.63 0.77 -5.99
C ILE A 85 8.20 1.97 -5.25
N THR A 86 8.01 2.03 -3.93
CA THR A 86 8.52 3.12 -3.09
C THR A 86 9.45 2.55 -2.03
N LEU A 87 10.71 2.99 -2.02
CA LEU A 87 11.68 2.66 -0.97
C LEU A 87 11.46 3.58 0.23
N PHE A 88 11.49 3.03 1.43
CA PHE A 88 11.32 3.73 2.70
C PHE A 88 12.18 3.09 3.81
N ILE A 89 12.10 3.58 5.03
CA ILE A 89 12.99 3.18 6.14
C ILE A 89 13.04 1.67 6.41
N PHE A 90 11.94 0.93 6.21
CA PHE A 90 11.85 -0.51 6.49
C PHE A 90 11.97 -1.39 5.22
N GLY A 91 12.34 -0.84 4.08
CA GLY A 91 12.52 -1.60 2.83
C GLY A 91 11.78 -1.01 1.63
N GLY A 92 11.13 -1.84 0.81
CA GLY A 92 10.33 -1.47 -0.35
C GLY A 92 8.85 -1.74 -0.15
N VAL A 93 8.00 -1.00 -0.84
CA VAL A 93 6.55 -1.26 -0.94
C VAL A 93 6.11 -1.14 -2.37
N SER A 94 5.58 -2.23 -2.90
CA SER A 94 4.97 -2.29 -4.24
C SER A 94 3.48 -1.93 -4.16
N ASN A 95 3.07 -0.93 -4.92
CA ASN A 95 1.67 -0.47 -4.98
C ASN A 95 0.91 -1.24 -6.06
N LEU A 96 0.32 -2.37 -5.67
CA LEU A 96 -0.53 -3.19 -6.52
C LEU A 96 -1.91 -2.55 -6.71
N THR A 97 -2.50 -2.68 -7.89
CA THR A 97 -3.85 -2.15 -8.17
C THR A 97 -4.97 -3.05 -7.67
N LYS A 98 -4.71 -4.36 -7.53
CA LYS A 98 -5.64 -5.36 -6.98
C LYS A 98 -4.87 -6.48 -6.28
N GLU A 99 -5.54 -7.21 -5.41
CA GLU A 99 -5.01 -8.44 -4.82
C GLU A 99 -5.05 -9.60 -5.83
N PRO A 100 -4.23 -10.66 -5.63
CA PRO A 100 -4.29 -11.87 -6.44
C PRO A 100 -5.66 -12.55 -6.36
N ASP A 101 -6.18 -13.00 -7.51
CA ASP A 101 -7.50 -13.60 -7.62
C ASP A 101 -7.52 -15.09 -7.25
N ASN A 102 -6.34 -15.72 -7.11
CA ASN A 102 -6.21 -17.14 -6.77
C ASN A 102 -4.95 -17.43 -5.96
N PRO A 103 -4.96 -18.53 -5.15
CA PRO A 103 -3.85 -18.85 -4.26
C PRO A 103 -2.54 -19.18 -4.98
N GLY A 104 -2.60 -19.76 -6.19
CA GLY A 104 -1.39 -20.07 -6.95
C GLY A 104 -0.66 -18.84 -7.48
N ALA A 105 -1.38 -17.79 -7.87
CA ALA A 105 -0.79 -16.50 -8.24
C ALA A 105 -0.15 -15.83 -7.02
N GLU A 106 -0.85 -15.85 -5.88
CA GLU A 106 -0.33 -15.28 -4.65
C GLU A 106 0.95 -15.97 -4.19
N PHE A 107 0.97 -17.30 -4.19
CA PHE A 107 2.16 -18.08 -3.82
C PHE A 107 3.37 -17.72 -4.68
N ARG A 108 3.20 -17.75 -6.03
CA ARG A 108 4.30 -17.44 -6.95
C ARG A 108 4.78 -15.99 -6.81
N MET A 109 3.87 -15.06 -6.60
CA MET A 109 4.21 -13.68 -6.35
C MET A 109 4.99 -13.54 -5.04
N ALA A 110 4.50 -14.13 -3.95
CA ALA A 110 5.12 -14.01 -2.64
C ALA A 110 6.52 -14.63 -2.55
N ILE A 111 6.75 -15.78 -3.19
CA ILE A 111 8.07 -16.44 -3.16
C ILE A 111 9.11 -15.75 -4.06
N SER A 112 8.70 -14.95 -5.03
CA SER A 112 9.61 -14.40 -6.04
C SER A 112 10.59 -13.38 -5.48
N GLY A 113 10.21 -12.53 -4.52
CA GLY A 113 11.13 -11.62 -3.85
C GLY A 113 12.23 -12.34 -3.07
N PRO A 114 11.88 -13.23 -2.12
CA PRO A 114 12.84 -14.07 -1.44
C PRO A 114 13.76 -14.87 -2.38
N ALA A 115 13.23 -15.40 -3.48
CA ALA A 115 14.04 -16.10 -4.48
C ALA A 115 15.09 -15.18 -5.12
N VAL A 116 14.73 -13.93 -5.47
CA VAL A 116 15.70 -12.94 -5.97
C VAL A 116 16.77 -12.65 -4.93
N SER A 117 16.40 -12.47 -3.64
CA SER A 117 17.37 -12.23 -2.58
C SER A 117 18.32 -13.40 -2.36
N ILE A 118 17.82 -14.65 -2.46
CA ILE A 118 18.69 -15.84 -2.39
C ILE A 118 19.70 -15.86 -3.56
N ILE A 119 19.22 -15.59 -4.78
CA ILE A 119 20.09 -15.53 -5.96
C ILE A 119 21.15 -14.43 -5.77
N LEU A 120 20.77 -13.23 -5.32
CA LEU A 120 21.72 -12.15 -5.05
C LEU A 120 22.72 -12.52 -3.95
N ALA A 121 22.29 -13.17 -2.87
CA ALA A 121 23.18 -13.64 -1.82
C ALA A 121 24.24 -14.60 -2.37
N LEU A 122 23.84 -15.57 -3.21
CA LEU A 122 24.77 -16.53 -3.84
C LEU A 122 25.72 -15.84 -4.82
N VAL A 123 25.23 -14.90 -5.62
CA VAL A 123 26.07 -14.12 -6.56
C VAL A 123 27.08 -13.28 -5.80
N PHE A 124 26.68 -12.57 -4.76
CA PHE A 124 27.59 -11.78 -3.94
C PHE A 124 28.57 -12.64 -3.17
N TRP A 125 28.17 -13.81 -2.71
CA TRP A 125 29.08 -14.77 -2.08
C TRP A 125 30.14 -15.30 -3.06
N ALA A 126 29.77 -15.56 -4.33
CA ALA A 126 30.70 -15.93 -5.36
C ALA A 126 31.74 -14.80 -5.67
N PHE A 127 31.29 -13.54 -5.70
CA PHE A 127 32.18 -12.39 -5.82
C PHE A 127 33.12 -12.25 -4.61
N GLU A 128 32.58 -12.43 -3.40
CA GLU A 128 33.38 -12.42 -2.16
C GLU A 128 34.53 -13.45 -2.26
N ALA A 129 34.22 -14.70 -2.60
CA ALA A 129 35.22 -15.76 -2.74
C ALA A 129 36.27 -15.42 -3.81
N ALA A 130 35.85 -14.82 -4.94
CA ALA A 130 36.79 -14.40 -6.00
C ALA A 130 37.73 -13.27 -5.54
N PHE A 131 37.19 -12.23 -4.86
CA PHE A 131 38.00 -11.12 -4.36
C PHE A 131 38.86 -11.52 -3.16
N SER A 132 38.42 -12.43 -2.32
CA SER A 132 39.21 -13.02 -1.24
C SER A 132 40.43 -13.81 -1.79
N ALA A 133 40.23 -14.58 -2.86
CA ALA A 133 41.33 -15.29 -3.54
C ALA A 133 42.34 -14.38 -4.22
N LEU A 134 42.02 -13.11 -4.45
CA LEU A 134 42.91 -12.07 -5.01
C LEU A 134 43.51 -11.17 -3.92
N ASP A 135 43.37 -11.53 -2.64
CA ASP A 135 43.76 -10.72 -1.48
C ASP A 135 43.18 -9.30 -1.44
N ALA A 136 42.06 -9.09 -2.15
CA ALA A 136 41.38 -7.81 -2.21
C ALA A 136 40.38 -7.65 -1.03
N THR A 137 40.94 -7.57 0.19
CA THR A 137 40.21 -7.64 1.47
C THR A 137 38.99 -6.68 1.58
N LEU A 138 39.19 -5.41 1.17
CA LEU A 138 38.11 -4.43 1.23
C LEU A 138 36.97 -4.73 0.24
N ALA A 139 37.32 -5.18 -0.98
CA ALA A 139 36.29 -5.57 -1.96
C ALA A 139 35.56 -6.85 -1.52
N SER A 140 36.29 -7.84 -1.00
CA SER A 140 35.71 -9.03 -0.38
C SER A 140 34.74 -8.66 0.73
N GLY A 141 35.09 -7.70 1.61
CA GLY A 141 34.24 -7.19 2.68
C GLY A 141 32.91 -6.57 2.19
N VAL A 142 32.93 -5.83 1.07
CA VAL A 142 31.70 -5.30 0.44
C VAL A 142 30.76 -6.44 0.05
N PHE A 143 31.30 -7.44 -0.68
CA PHE A 143 30.46 -8.54 -1.18
C PHE A 143 30.02 -9.50 -0.08
N LEU A 144 30.84 -9.71 0.96
CA LEU A 144 30.44 -10.47 2.15
C LEU A 144 29.24 -9.82 2.85
N TYR A 145 29.31 -8.50 3.08
CA TYR A 145 28.20 -7.75 3.66
C TYR A 145 26.92 -7.89 2.83
N LEU A 146 27.03 -7.71 1.51
CA LEU A 146 25.88 -7.83 0.61
C LEU A 146 25.32 -9.26 0.55
N ALA A 147 26.16 -10.27 0.57
CA ALA A 147 25.72 -11.67 0.64
C ALA A 147 24.94 -11.95 1.93
N GLN A 148 25.52 -11.57 3.06
CA GLN A 148 24.90 -11.77 4.38
C GLN A 148 23.56 -11.06 4.50
N ILE A 149 23.48 -9.78 4.10
CA ILE A 149 22.23 -9.01 4.25
C ILE A 149 21.13 -9.51 3.30
N ASN A 150 21.46 -9.96 2.09
CA ASN A 150 20.50 -10.56 1.17
C ASN A 150 20.01 -11.92 1.66
N ALA A 151 20.90 -12.74 2.25
CA ALA A 151 20.52 -13.99 2.91
C ALA A 151 19.57 -13.73 4.09
N MET A 152 19.90 -12.76 4.96
CA MET A 152 19.03 -12.35 6.06
C MET A 152 17.69 -11.82 5.56
N LEU A 153 17.65 -11.01 4.49
CA LEU A 153 16.45 -10.48 3.88
C LEU A 153 15.53 -11.62 3.39
N ALA A 154 16.10 -12.64 2.74
CA ALA A 154 15.37 -13.80 2.29
C ALA A 154 14.81 -14.62 3.47
N ILE A 155 15.64 -14.95 4.46
CA ILE A 155 15.24 -15.72 5.63
C ILE A 155 14.14 -15.00 6.42
N PHE A 156 14.34 -13.70 6.68
CA PHE A 156 13.37 -12.90 7.43
C PHE A 156 12.04 -12.81 6.69
N ASN A 157 12.06 -12.54 5.38
CA ASN A 157 10.85 -12.47 4.58
C ASN A 157 10.15 -13.82 4.41
N LEU A 158 10.82 -14.96 4.58
CA LEU A 158 10.21 -16.29 4.55
C LEU A 158 9.57 -16.71 5.88
N ILE A 159 9.70 -15.94 6.96
CA ILE A 159 8.99 -16.21 8.22
C ILE A 159 7.48 -16.26 7.96
N PRO A 160 6.78 -17.32 8.37
CA PRO A 160 5.39 -17.58 7.99
C PRO A 160 4.40 -16.72 8.77
N GLY A 161 4.41 -15.40 8.58
CA GLY A 161 3.51 -14.48 9.26
C GLY A 161 3.45 -13.10 8.59
N PHE A 162 2.25 -12.50 8.56
CA PHE A 162 2.13 -11.12 8.10
C PHE A 162 2.91 -10.16 9.01
N PRO A 163 3.52 -9.09 8.43
CA PRO A 163 3.35 -8.58 7.06
C PRO A 163 4.37 -9.13 6.04
N LEU A 164 5.15 -10.14 6.39
CA LEU A 164 6.24 -10.68 5.58
C LEU A 164 5.73 -11.54 4.41
N ASP A 165 6.59 -11.79 3.41
CA ASP A 165 6.24 -12.60 2.25
C ASP A 165 5.91 -14.04 2.61
N GLY A 166 6.59 -14.61 3.61
CA GLY A 166 6.25 -15.92 4.18
C GLY A 166 4.83 -15.98 4.76
N GLY A 167 4.31 -14.86 5.26
CA GLY A 167 2.90 -14.72 5.64
C GLY A 167 1.95 -14.83 4.46
N ARG A 168 2.32 -14.26 3.31
CA ARG A 168 1.55 -14.40 2.05
C ARG A 168 1.68 -15.81 1.49
N VAL A 169 2.84 -16.44 1.57
CA VAL A 169 3.05 -17.86 1.24
C VAL A 169 2.15 -18.75 2.10
N LEU A 170 2.15 -18.54 3.42
CA LEU A 170 1.28 -19.25 4.35
C LEU A 170 -0.20 -19.02 4.04
N ARG A 171 -0.60 -17.76 3.76
CA ARG A 171 -1.96 -17.41 3.33
C ARG A 171 -2.34 -18.18 2.07
N ALA A 172 -1.50 -18.20 1.06
CA ALA A 172 -1.77 -18.90 -0.20
C ALA A 172 -1.98 -20.41 0.02
N ILE A 173 -1.15 -21.06 0.84
CA ILE A 173 -1.27 -22.49 1.17
C ILE A 173 -2.61 -22.77 1.88
N ILE A 174 -2.93 -22.00 2.93
CA ILE A 174 -4.17 -22.18 3.69
C ILE A 174 -5.38 -21.83 2.82
N TRP A 175 -5.30 -20.79 1.99
CA TRP A 175 -6.38 -20.42 1.08
C TRP A 175 -6.67 -21.55 0.08
N ASN A 176 -5.65 -22.14 -0.52
CA ASN A 176 -5.81 -23.30 -1.40
C ASN A 176 -6.47 -24.51 -0.70
N ALA A 177 -6.11 -24.75 0.56
CA ALA A 177 -6.65 -25.87 1.34
C ALA A 177 -8.07 -25.63 1.88
N SER A 178 -8.41 -24.36 2.24
CA SER A 178 -9.67 -24.03 2.91
C SER A 178 -10.70 -23.36 2.02
N ASN A 179 -10.34 -23.00 0.77
CA ASN A 179 -11.13 -22.17 -0.14
C ASN A 179 -11.63 -20.85 0.46
N SER A 180 -10.98 -20.37 1.54
CA SER A 180 -11.38 -19.15 2.25
C SER A 180 -10.19 -18.22 2.48
N ILE A 181 -10.14 -17.13 1.74
CA ILE A 181 -9.11 -16.10 1.90
C ILE A 181 -9.16 -15.46 3.29
N LYS A 182 -10.36 -15.24 3.85
CA LYS A 182 -10.56 -14.69 5.20
C LYS A 182 -9.95 -15.58 6.28
N LYS A 183 -10.23 -16.90 6.24
CA LYS A 183 -9.65 -17.87 7.16
C LYS A 183 -8.14 -17.91 7.05
N ALA A 184 -7.62 -17.94 5.81
CA ALA A 184 -6.20 -17.94 5.52
C ALA A 184 -5.50 -16.66 6.05
N THR A 185 -6.05 -15.49 5.76
CA THR A 185 -5.52 -14.20 6.23
C THR A 185 -5.55 -14.12 7.76
N ARG A 186 -6.64 -14.57 8.41
CA ARG A 186 -6.73 -14.60 9.87
C ARG A 186 -5.61 -15.43 10.50
N ILE A 187 -5.32 -16.62 9.95
CA ILE A 187 -4.28 -17.51 10.47
C ILE A 187 -2.90 -16.87 10.25
N ALA A 188 -2.60 -16.40 9.03
CA ALA A 188 -1.32 -15.78 8.72
C ALA A 188 -1.07 -14.52 9.57
N ALA A 189 -2.11 -13.71 9.83
CA ALA A 189 -2.02 -12.55 10.71
C ALA A 189 -1.78 -12.95 12.18
N ARG A 190 -2.44 -13.99 12.69
CA ARG A 190 -2.22 -14.48 14.07
C ARG A 190 -0.81 -15.02 14.27
N VAL A 191 -0.29 -15.77 13.30
CA VAL A 191 1.11 -16.27 13.34
C VAL A 191 2.08 -15.09 13.32
N GLY A 192 1.85 -14.08 12.44
CA GLY A 192 2.65 -12.86 12.40
C GLY A 192 2.61 -12.06 13.70
N LEU A 193 1.43 -11.95 14.32
CA LEU A 193 1.29 -11.32 15.66
C LEU A 193 2.04 -12.08 16.74
N GLY A 194 1.98 -13.41 16.75
CA GLY A 194 2.75 -14.25 17.68
C GLY A 194 4.25 -13.99 17.56
N PHE A 195 4.78 -13.96 16.33
CA PHE A 195 6.18 -13.64 16.05
C PHE A 195 6.52 -12.19 16.44
N ALA A 196 5.64 -11.24 16.14
CA ALA A 196 5.81 -9.84 16.53
C ALA A 196 5.92 -9.65 18.05
N TYR A 197 5.06 -10.32 18.83
CA TYR A 197 5.13 -10.29 20.29
C TYR A 197 6.40 -10.96 20.84
N LEU A 198 6.86 -12.04 20.18
CA LEU A 198 8.15 -12.66 20.54
C LEU A 198 9.31 -11.65 20.37
N LEU A 199 9.31 -10.87 19.27
CA LEU A 199 10.30 -9.81 19.05
C LEU A 199 10.17 -8.68 20.07
N ILE A 200 8.94 -8.24 20.41
CA ILE A 200 8.71 -7.18 21.40
C ILE A 200 9.23 -7.61 22.78
N PHE A 201 8.76 -8.73 23.31
CA PHE A 201 9.12 -9.18 24.64
C PHE A 201 10.58 -9.63 24.72
N GLY A 202 11.09 -10.31 23.68
CA GLY A 202 12.50 -10.66 23.56
C GLY A 202 13.40 -9.43 23.51
N GLY A 203 13.03 -8.42 22.71
CA GLY A 203 13.74 -7.16 22.63
C GLY A 203 13.77 -6.40 23.96
N ILE A 204 12.63 -6.32 24.65
CA ILE A 204 12.54 -5.72 25.98
C ILE A 204 13.44 -6.48 26.97
N ALA A 205 13.40 -7.80 26.99
CA ALA A 205 14.24 -8.63 27.86
C ALA A 205 15.74 -8.38 27.61
N ILE A 206 16.18 -8.34 26.35
CA ILE A 206 17.56 -8.04 25.97
C ILE A 206 17.98 -6.64 26.46
N ALA A 207 17.09 -5.65 26.33
CA ALA A 207 17.37 -4.29 26.81
C ALA A 207 17.53 -4.24 28.34
N PHE A 208 16.68 -4.95 29.11
CA PHE A 208 16.75 -5.01 30.58
C PHE A 208 17.95 -5.81 31.06
N LEU A 209 18.43 -6.82 30.32
CA LEU A 209 19.64 -7.57 30.64
C LEU A 209 20.95 -6.79 30.39
N GLY A 210 20.85 -5.55 29.92
CA GLY A 210 22.02 -4.70 29.68
C GLY A 210 22.83 -5.06 28.45
N ILE A 211 22.29 -5.89 27.54
CA ILE A 211 22.97 -6.38 26.33
C ILE A 211 22.98 -5.29 25.22
N GLY A 212 22.47 -4.10 25.50
CA GLY A 212 22.58 -2.90 24.65
C GLY A 212 21.29 -2.42 24.00
N ILE A 213 21.40 -1.32 23.25
CA ILE A 213 20.30 -0.64 22.54
C ILE A 213 19.63 -1.52 21.47
N SER A 214 20.31 -2.57 21.01
CA SER A 214 19.80 -3.52 20.03
C SER A 214 18.48 -4.18 20.43
N GLY A 215 18.22 -4.37 21.73
CA GLY A 215 16.95 -4.87 22.25
C GLY A 215 15.78 -3.92 21.98
N LEU A 216 15.97 -2.61 22.11
CA LEU A 216 14.93 -1.62 21.82
C LEU A 216 14.61 -1.59 20.32
N TRP A 217 15.63 -1.77 19.45
CA TRP A 217 15.42 -1.85 18.02
C TRP A 217 14.59 -3.09 17.62
N LEU A 218 14.87 -4.22 18.25
CA LEU A 218 14.11 -5.46 18.04
C LEU A 218 12.64 -5.31 18.49
N ALA A 219 12.40 -4.66 19.63
CA ALA A 219 11.06 -4.37 20.12
C ALA A 219 10.30 -3.42 19.17
N LEU A 220 10.97 -2.42 18.60
CA LEU A 220 10.41 -1.51 17.61
C LEU A 220 10.00 -2.23 16.32
N ILE A 221 10.84 -3.13 15.81
CA ILE A 221 10.51 -3.97 14.65
C ILE A 221 9.27 -4.83 14.96
N GLY A 222 9.23 -5.47 16.13
CA GLY A 222 8.10 -6.26 16.56
C GLY A 222 6.80 -5.44 16.62
N TRP A 223 6.85 -4.23 17.18
CA TRP A 223 5.69 -3.34 17.23
C TRP A 223 5.20 -2.95 15.82
N PHE A 224 6.13 -2.60 14.93
CA PHE A 224 5.80 -2.31 13.53
C PHE A 224 5.14 -3.52 12.86
N MET A 225 5.70 -4.73 13.05
CA MET A 225 5.13 -5.97 12.50
C MET A 225 3.71 -6.24 13.05
N ALA A 226 3.48 -6.04 14.35
CA ALA A 226 2.18 -6.24 14.97
C ALA A 226 1.12 -5.32 14.35
N THR A 227 1.45 -4.02 14.19
CA THR A 227 0.55 -3.04 13.59
C THR A 227 0.24 -3.35 12.12
N ALA A 228 1.25 -3.76 11.35
CA ALA A 228 1.08 -4.12 9.94
C ALA A 228 0.29 -5.43 9.74
N ALA A 229 0.52 -6.45 10.60
CA ALA A 229 -0.24 -7.70 10.57
C ALA A 229 -1.74 -7.48 10.87
N GLN A 230 -2.05 -6.63 11.87
CA GLN A 230 -3.44 -6.24 12.17
C GLN A 230 -4.08 -5.49 11.01
N GLY A 231 -3.36 -4.55 10.41
CA GLY A 231 -3.82 -3.80 9.24
C GLY A 231 -4.18 -4.69 8.05
N SER A 232 -3.35 -5.69 7.76
CA SER A 232 -3.59 -6.65 6.67
C SER A 232 -4.88 -7.47 6.88
N TYR A 233 -5.13 -7.90 8.11
CA TYR A 233 -6.37 -8.61 8.44
C TYR A 233 -7.61 -7.71 8.30
N GLN A 234 -7.57 -6.50 8.85
CA GLN A 234 -8.67 -5.53 8.74
C GLN A 234 -8.99 -5.20 7.27
N GLN A 235 -7.97 -4.98 6.45
CA GLN A 235 -8.14 -4.71 5.02
C GLN A 235 -8.87 -5.86 4.32
N THR A 236 -8.51 -7.11 4.60
CA THR A 236 -9.18 -8.28 4.00
C THR A 236 -10.64 -8.38 4.44
N VAL A 237 -10.94 -8.15 5.73
CA VAL A 237 -12.33 -8.15 6.23
C VAL A 237 -13.16 -7.07 5.55
N ILE A 238 -12.63 -5.85 5.43
CA ILE A 238 -13.31 -4.74 4.74
C ILE A 238 -13.55 -5.08 3.27
N SER A 239 -12.55 -5.63 2.59
CA SER A 239 -12.68 -6.03 1.18
C SER A 239 -13.76 -7.08 0.96
N GLU A 240 -13.84 -8.08 1.84
CA GLU A 240 -14.89 -9.11 1.81
C GLU A 240 -16.28 -8.53 2.04
N ILE A 241 -16.44 -7.65 3.04
CA ILE A 241 -17.70 -6.95 3.28
C ILE A 241 -18.15 -6.17 2.04
N LEU A 242 -17.23 -5.40 1.46
CA LEU A 242 -17.51 -4.58 0.28
C LEU A 242 -17.86 -5.42 -0.95
N SER A 243 -17.26 -6.60 -1.09
CA SER A 243 -17.53 -7.51 -2.22
C SER A 243 -18.89 -8.22 -2.11
N ALA A 244 -19.39 -8.42 -0.88
CA ALA A 244 -20.64 -9.11 -0.60
C ALA A 244 -21.88 -8.19 -0.65
N VAL A 245 -21.71 -6.88 -0.80
CA VAL A 245 -22.80 -5.90 -0.71
C VAL A 245 -22.95 -5.14 -2.01
N ASN A 246 -24.18 -5.10 -2.53
CA ASN A 246 -24.51 -4.36 -3.73
C ASN A 246 -24.69 -2.86 -3.43
N VAL A 247 -24.42 -2.03 -4.44
CA VAL A 247 -24.59 -0.56 -4.43
C VAL A 247 -25.98 -0.17 -3.98
N SER A 248 -27.04 -0.86 -4.45
CA SER A 248 -28.44 -0.59 -4.12
C SER A 248 -28.76 -0.56 -2.62
N ARG A 249 -27.94 -1.22 -1.78
CA ARG A 249 -28.13 -1.25 -0.31
C ARG A 249 -27.54 -0.04 0.41
N VAL A 250 -26.60 0.67 -0.23
CA VAL A 250 -25.81 1.74 0.41
C VAL A 250 -25.99 3.08 -0.29
N MET A 251 -26.45 3.08 -1.55
CA MET A 251 -26.72 4.31 -2.28
C MET A 251 -27.78 5.16 -1.56
N ARG A 252 -27.61 6.46 -1.59
CA ARG A 252 -28.65 7.42 -1.18
C ARG A 252 -29.64 7.59 -2.32
N ARG A 253 -30.91 7.32 -2.06
CA ARG A 253 -32.00 7.47 -3.04
C ARG A 253 -32.60 8.87 -3.02
N GLU A 254 -32.50 9.55 -1.89
CA GLU A 254 -32.93 10.94 -1.75
C GLU A 254 -31.75 11.87 -2.07
N PHE A 255 -31.86 12.59 -3.16
CA PHE A 255 -30.88 13.57 -3.61
C PHE A 255 -31.58 14.80 -4.16
N LYS A 256 -31.00 15.96 -3.95
CA LYS A 256 -31.44 17.20 -4.58
C LYS A 256 -30.83 17.29 -5.97
N THR A 257 -31.58 17.82 -6.89
CA THR A 257 -31.16 18.10 -8.26
C THR A 257 -31.03 19.61 -8.45
N ILE A 258 -30.29 20.01 -9.46
CA ILE A 258 -30.12 21.42 -9.80
C ILE A 258 -30.34 21.64 -11.30
N ASP A 259 -30.88 22.81 -11.62
CA ASP A 259 -31.06 23.27 -12.98
C ASP A 259 -29.73 23.78 -13.56
N PRO A 260 -29.38 23.48 -14.83
CA PRO A 260 -28.16 23.96 -15.48
C PRO A 260 -28.04 25.48 -15.60
N ASP A 261 -29.17 26.20 -15.53
CA ASP A 261 -29.22 27.67 -15.64
C ASP A 261 -29.08 28.39 -14.29
N LYS A 262 -28.90 27.67 -13.19
CA LYS A 262 -28.51 28.26 -11.91
C LYS A 262 -27.07 28.72 -11.94
N THR A 263 -26.78 29.83 -11.22
CA THR A 263 -25.39 30.31 -11.06
C THR A 263 -24.64 29.44 -10.07
N LEU A 264 -23.31 29.43 -10.18
CA LEU A 264 -22.46 28.71 -9.21
C LEU A 264 -22.57 29.28 -7.79
N TYR A 265 -22.84 30.59 -7.66
CA TYR A 265 -23.08 31.23 -6.37
C TYR A 265 -24.35 30.66 -5.70
N GLN A 266 -25.47 30.60 -6.43
CA GLN A 266 -26.69 29.97 -5.93
C GLN A 266 -26.49 28.50 -5.61
N THR A 267 -25.80 27.76 -6.48
CA THR A 267 -25.51 26.35 -6.28
C THR A 267 -24.73 26.10 -4.99
N LEU A 268 -23.71 26.95 -4.72
CA LEU A 268 -22.87 26.83 -3.54
C LEU A 268 -23.64 27.17 -2.27
N HIS A 269 -24.35 28.31 -2.25
CA HIS A 269 -24.93 28.88 -1.03
C HIS A 269 -26.34 28.35 -0.70
N GLU A 270 -27.12 27.94 -1.70
CA GLU A 270 -28.49 27.44 -1.49
C GLU A 270 -28.55 25.90 -1.39
N TYR A 271 -27.57 25.16 -2.00
CA TYR A 271 -27.63 23.72 -2.11
C TYR A 271 -26.43 23.01 -1.47
N ILE A 272 -25.20 23.34 -1.86
CA ILE A 272 -24.01 22.58 -1.44
C ILE A 272 -23.73 22.78 0.06
N LEU A 273 -23.61 24.04 0.50
CA LEU A 273 -23.27 24.34 1.89
C LEU A 273 -24.38 23.98 2.87
N PRO A 274 -25.67 24.39 2.66
CA PRO A 274 -26.71 24.09 3.62
C PRO A 274 -27.08 22.61 3.73
N LEU A 275 -26.97 21.87 2.61
CA LEU A 275 -27.32 20.45 2.57
C LEU A 275 -26.13 19.53 2.83
N ASN A 276 -24.94 20.08 3.07
CA ASN A 276 -23.68 19.33 3.24
C ASN A 276 -23.46 18.31 2.11
N GLN A 277 -23.86 18.66 0.89
CA GLN A 277 -23.68 17.81 -0.29
C GLN A 277 -22.45 18.27 -1.06
N ARG A 278 -21.59 17.35 -1.46
CA ARG A 278 -20.35 17.67 -2.20
C ARG A 278 -20.54 17.75 -3.72
N ALA A 279 -21.67 17.25 -4.23
CA ALA A 279 -22.05 17.44 -5.62
C ALA A 279 -23.56 17.19 -5.79
N LEU A 280 -24.09 17.71 -6.89
CA LEU A 280 -25.49 17.68 -7.24
C LEU A 280 -25.67 17.19 -8.68
N PRO A 281 -26.62 16.26 -8.93
CA PRO A 281 -27.04 15.92 -10.29
C PRO A 281 -27.70 17.13 -10.95
N VAL A 282 -27.32 17.37 -12.19
CA VAL A 282 -27.88 18.44 -13.03
C VAL A 282 -28.94 17.84 -13.93
N PHE A 283 -30.14 18.37 -13.83
CA PHE A 283 -31.29 17.93 -14.63
C PHE A 283 -31.80 19.05 -15.53
N GLU A 284 -32.05 18.72 -16.78
CA GLU A 284 -32.68 19.61 -17.77
C GLU A 284 -33.86 18.85 -18.37
N ASN A 285 -35.07 19.46 -18.35
CA ASN A 285 -36.29 18.84 -18.87
C ASN A 285 -36.59 17.44 -18.29
N GLY A 286 -36.23 17.21 -17.01
CA GLY A 286 -36.47 15.93 -16.35
C GLY A 286 -35.46 14.84 -16.66
N GLN A 287 -34.41 15.15 -17.44
CA GLN A 287 -33.35 14.22 -17.79
C GLN A 287 -32.03 14.63 -17.13
N LEU A 288 -31.25 13.63 -16.70
CA LEU A 288 -29.90 13.83 -16.16
C LEU A 288 -28.98 14.28 -17.31
N THR A 289 -28.41 15.47 -17.19
CA THR A 289 -27.45 16.02 -18.16
C THR A 289 -26.01 16.03 -17.66
N GLY A 290 -25.80 15.97 -16.34
CA GLY A 290 -24.46 15.98 -15.79
C GLY A 290 -24.45 15.99 -14.25
N LEU A 291 -23.26 16.29 -13.71
CA LEU A 291 -23.00 16.44 -12.28
C LEU A 291 -22.15 17.68 -12.03
N ILE A 292 -22.55 18.51 -11.07
CA ILE A 292 -21.72 19.62 -10.58
C ILE A 292 -21.17 19.30 -9.20
N SER A 293 -19.88 19.42 -9.00
CA SER A 293 -19.20 19.15 -7.73
C SER A 293 -18.59 20.39 -7.10
N LEU A 294 -18.42 20.37 -5.79
CA LEU A 294 -17.66 21.41 -5.07
C LEU A 294 -16.25 21.59 -5.64
N SER A 295 -15.64 20.51 -6.13
CA SER A 295 -14.30 20.57 -6.76
C SER A 295 -14.31 21.34 -8.09
N ASP A 296 -15.43 21.30 -8.82
CA ASP A 296 -15.58 22.05 -10.05
C ASP A 296 -15.81 23.53 -9.78
N ILE A 297 -16.63 23.85 -8.79
CA ILE A 297 -16.87 25.22 -8.35
C ILE A 297 -15.58 25.88 -7.85
N LYS A 298 -14.74 25.17 -7.10
CA LYS A 298 -13.46 25.68 -6.58
C LYS A 298 -12.44 26.07 -7.67
N LYS A 299 -12.59 25.61 -8.90
CA LYS A 299 -11.74 26.01 -10.03
C LYS A 299 -12.06 27.41 -10.54
N ILE A 300 -13.23 27.94 -10.17
CA ILE A 300 -13.73 29.24 -10.65
C ILE A 300 -13.42 30.30 -9.59
N PRO A 301 -12.84 31.46 -9.96
CA PRO A 301 -12.61 32.58 -9.05
C PRO A 301 -13.91 33.05 -8.39
N THR A 302 -13.84 33.43 -7.12
CA THR A 302 -15.01 33.76 -6.29
C THR A 302 -15.84 34.92 -6.85
N ASP A 303 -15.19 35.89 -7.46
CA ASP A 303 -15.80 37.06 -8.11
C ASP A 303 -16.64 36.70 -9.36
N LYS A 304 -16.38 35.53 -9.96
CA LYS A 304 -17.09 35.04 -11.16
C LYS A 304 -18.22 34.07 -10.85
N LEU A 305 -18.38 33.61 -9.59
CA LEU A 305 -19.39 32.63 -9.22
C LEU A 305 -20.82 33.08 -9.52
N GLY A 306 -21.10 34.39 -9.40
CA GLY A 306 -22.42 34.96 -9.68
C GLY A 306 -22.76 35.10 -11.17
N GLN A 307 -21.77 35.01 -12.04
CA GLN A 307 -21.92 35.18 -13.49
C GLN A 307 -21.72 33.89 -14.28
N THR A 308 -21.22 32.83 -13.60
CA THR A 308 -20.97 31.52 -14.22
C THR A 308 -22.13 30.57 -13.92
N PHE A 309 -22.69 29.93 -14.93
CA PHE A 309 -23.79 29.00 -14.82
C PHE A 309 -23.28 27.57 -14.66
N VAL A 310 -24.10 26.70 -14.03
CA VAL A 310 -23.81 25.28 -13.80
C VAL A 310 -23.44 24.57 -15.10
N ARG A 311 -24.19 24.80 -16.19
CA ARG A 311 -23.96 24.20 -17.51
C ARG A 311 -22.55 24.38 -18.07
N GLN A 312 -21.88 25.48 -17.70
CA GLN A 312 -20.54 25.82 -18.21
C GLN A 312 -19.42 25.05 -17.51
N VAL A 313 -19.69 24.52 -16.30
CA VAL A 313 -18.66 23.97 -15.43
C VAL A 313 -18.95 22.51 -15.02
N MET A 314 -20.20 22.07 -15.11
CA MET A 314 -20.60 20.69 -14.79
C MET A 314 -19.84 19.67 -15.62
N THR A 315 -19.67 18.49 -15.07
CA THR A 315 -19.20 17.32 -15.83
C THR A 315 -20.40 16.72 -16.57
N PRO A 316 -20.40 16.71 -17.93
CA PRO A 316 -21.48 16.12 -18.72
C PRO A 316 -21.65 14.63 -18.48
N LEU A 317 -22.86 14.10 -18.63
CA LEU A 317 -23.21 12.69 -18.40
C LEU A 317 -22.27 11.71 -19.14
N GLU A 318 -21.90 12.02 -20.36
CA GLU A 318 -21.01 11.21 -21.21
C GLU A 318 -19.59 11.02 -20.63
N LYS A 319 -19.15 11.96 -19.79
CA LYS A 319 -17.85 11.95 -19.12
C LYS A 319 -17.92 11.46 -17.68
N LEU A 320 -19.14 11.24 -17.16
CA LEU A 320 -19.32 10.75 -15.80
C LEU A 320 -18.97 9.26 -15.71
N GLN A 321 -18.30 8.90 -14.63
CA GLN A 321 -18.23 7.51 -14.20
C GLN A 321 -19.51 7.19 -13.46
N THR A 322 -20.18 6.13 -13.84
CA THR A 322 -21.45 5.68 -13.26
C THR A 322 -21.32 4.23 -12.83
N VAL A 323 -22.20 3.78 -11.96
CA VAL A 323 -22.27 2.37 -11.50
C VAL A 323 -23.71 1.89 -11.55
N ALA A 324 -23.90 0.59 -11.70
CA ALA A 324 -25.20 -0.04 -11.65
C ALA A 324 -25.59 -0.42 -10.20
N PRO A 325 -26.91 -0.48 -9.86
CA PRO A 325 -27.37 -0.88 -8.53
C PRO A 325 -26.91 -2.28 -8.09
N GLU A 326 -26.71 -3.18 -9.04
CA GLU A 326 -26.30 -4.58 -8.84
C GLU A 326 -24.81 -4.75 -8.62
N GLU A 327 -23.99 -3.76 -8.98
CA GLU A 327 -22.57 -3.81 -8.75
C GLU A 327 -22.25 -3.90 -7.26
N ASN A 328 -21.12 -4.53 -6.93
CA ASN A 328 -20.65 -4.62 -5.55
C ASN A 328 -19.89 -3.35 -5.12
N LEU A 329 -19.85 -3.09 -3.81
CA LEU A 329 -19.19 -1.90 -3.29
C LEU A 329 -17.69 -1.88 -3.52
N SER A 330 -17.04 -3.03 -3.75
CA SER A 330 -15.59 -3.07 -4.05
C SER A 330 -15.29 -2.42 -5.41
N SER A 331 -16.15 -2.59 -6.42
CA SER A 331 -16.06 -1.88 -7.71
C SER A 331 -16.14 -0.37 -7.53
N VAL A 332 -17.09 0.09 -6.69
CA VAL A 332 -17.25 1.51 -6.35
C VAL A 332 -15.99 2.08 -5.70
N VAL A 333 -15.45 1.39 -4.69
CA VAL A 333 -14.23 1.84 -3.99
C VAL A 333 -13.05 1.96 -4.95
N ASN A 334 -12.86 0.96 -5.81
CA ASN A 334 -11.81 0.97 -6.83
C ASN A 334 -11.96 2.14 -7.80
N THR A 335 -13.18 2.43 -8.25
CA THR A 335 -13.46 3.55 -9.16
C THR A 335 -13.22 4.89 -8.47
N LEU A 336 -13.72 5.08 -7.24
CA LEU A 336 -13.52 6.30 -6.45
C LEU A 336 -12.04 6.58 -6.18
N GLN A 337 -11.23 5.52 -5.92
CA GLN A 337 -9.80 5.66 -5.64
C GLN A 337 -8.98 5.89 -6.92
N SER A 338 -9.22 5.10 -7.97
CA SER A 338 -8.43 5.17 -9.20
C SER A 338 -8.62 6.46 -9.98
N LYS A 339 -9.83 7.04 -9.92
CA LYS A 339 -10.19 8.28 -10.61
C LYS A 339 -10.12 9.52 -9.70
N ASP A 340 -9.78 9.33 -8.42
CA ASP A 340 -9.74 10.38 -7.38
C ASP A 340 -11.04 11.21 -7.30
N ILE A 341 -12.17 10.53 -7.39
CA ILE A 341 -13.51 11.14 -7.28
C ILE A 341 -14.16 10.77 -5.94
N ASN A 342 -15.12 11.58 -5.49
CA ASN A 342 -15.73 11.43 -4.17
C ASN A 342 -17.10 10.75 -4.20
N GLN A 343 -17.75 10.69 -5.36
CA GLN A 343 -19.08 10.11 -5.53
C GLN A 343 -19.32 9.67 -6.96
N LEU A 344 -20.28 8.74 -7.11
CA LEU A 344 -20.72 8.16 -8.38
C LEU A 344 -22.23 8.21 -8.46
N PRO A 345 -22.82 8.67 -9.58
CA PRO A 345 -24.22 8.44 -9.90
C PRO A 345 -24.49 6.95 -10.10
N VAL A 346 -25.62 6.47 -9.56
CA VAL A 346 -26.09 5.11 -9.76
C VAL A 346 -27.17 5.14 -10.81
N LEU A 347 -26.93 4.50 -11.95
CA LEU A 347 -27.87 4.45 -13.06
C LEU A 347 -28.49 3.06 -13.21
N SER A 348 -29.81 3.01 -13.43
CA SER A 348 -30.54 1.83 -13.89
C SER A 348 -31.32 2.19 -15.13
N ASP A 349 -31.11 1.46 -16.23
CA ASP A 349 -31.75 1.72 -17.52
C ASP A 349 -31.63 3.18 -17.99
N GLY A 350 -30.46 3.78 -17.78
CA GLY A 350 -30.17 5.18 -18.13
C GLY A 350 -30.78 6.23 -17.20
N LYS A 351 -31.52 5.83 -16.16
CA LYS A 351 -32.14 6.74 -15.18
C LYS A 351 -31.32 6.78 -13.89
N LEU A 352 -31.17 7.96 -13.32
CA LEU A 352 -30.52 8.14 -12.02
C LEU A 352 -31.44 7.60 -10.91
N VAL A 353 -31.01 6.53 -10.23
CA VAL A 353 -31.75 5.88 -9.14
C VAL A 353 -31.12 6.14 -7.76
N GLY A 354 -29.92 6.72 -7.72
CA GLY A 354 -29.27 7.06 -6.47
C GLY A 354 -27.86 7.65 -6.68
N ILE A 355 -27.22 7.99 -5.58
CA ILE A 355 -25.84 8.46 -5.53
C ILE A 355 -25.11 7.66 -4.47
N ILE A 356 -23.91 7.18 -4.79
CA ILE A 356 -23.01 6.55 -3.82
C ILE A 356 -21.76 7.40 -3.63
N SER A 357 -21.34 7.61 -2.39
CA SER A 357 -20.19 8.46 -2.04
C SER A 357 -19.23 7.78 -1.09
N ARG A 358 -17.99 8.31 -0.98
CA ARG A 358 -17.03 7.86 0.04
C ARG A 358 -17.63 7.95 1.45
N THR A 359 -18.42 8.99 1.73
CA THR A 359 -19.08 9.18 3.03
C THR A 359 -20.10 8.06 3.30
N SER A 360 -20.96 7.74 2.32
CA SER A 360 -21.95 6.65 2.47
C SER A 360 -21.28 5.30 2.73
N LEU A 361 -20.14 5.04 2.10
CA LEU A 361 -19.37 3.81 2.32
C LEU A 361 -18.79 3.74 3.74
N ILE A 362 -18.22 4.86 4.24
CA ILE A 362 -17.67 4.94 5.59
C ILE A 362 -18.79 4.76 6.63
N GLU A 363 -19.90 5.46 6.50
CA GLU A 363 -21.08 5.34 7.38
C GLU A 363 -21.60 3.89 7.43
N TYR A 364 -21.68 3.24 6.26
CA TYR A 364 -22.12 1.85 6.19
C TYR A 364 -21.15 0.90 6.91
N LEU A 365 -19.83 1.07 6.70
CA LEU A 365 -18.80 0.24 7.35
C LEU A 365 -18.79 0.44 8.87
N GLN A 366 -18.97 1.68 9.35
CA GLN A 366 -19.03 2.00 10.77
C GLN A 366 -20.24 1.34 11.44
N MET A 367 -21.45 1.51 10.86
CA MET A 367 -22.66 0.87 11.37
C MET A 367 -22.53 -0.66 11.45
N ARG A 368 -21.91 -1.26 10.44
CA ARG A 368 -21.73 -2.71 10.40
C ARG A 368 -20.73 -3.19 11.46
N GLN A 369 -19.62 -2.48 11.67
CA GLN A 369 -18.67 -2.78 12.74
C GLN A 369 -19.31 -2.68 14.13
N GLU A 370 -20.14 -1.67 14.37
CA GLU A 370 -20.87 -1.52 15.65
C GLU A 370 -21.84 -2.69 15.90
N MET A 371 -22.48 -3.18 14.85
CA MET A 371 -23.38 -4.33 14.96
C MET A 371 -22.64 -5.65 15.22
N GLU A 372 -21.49 -5.88 14.57
CA GLU A 372 -20.67 -7.07 14.78
C GLU A 372 -20.00 -7.07 16.17
N THR A 373 -19.66 -5.91 16.72
CA THR A 373 -19.06 -5.80 18.06
C THR A 373 -20.07 -6.05 19.17
N LYS A 374 -21.37 -5.88 18.92
CA LYS A 374 -22.47 -6.11 19.87
C LYS A 374 -23.04 -7.55 19.86
N GLN A 375 -22.60 -8.40 18.95
CA GLN A 375 -22.89 -9.83 18.98
C GLN A 375 -21.66 -10.59 19.48
N PRO A 376 -21.55 -10.89 20.82
CA PRO A 376 -20.54 -11.84 21.29
C PRO A 376 -20.88 -13.20 20.72
N ASP A 377 -19.86 -13.90 20.22
CA ASP A 377 -19.85 -15.25 19.66
C ASP A 377 -21.05 -16.12 20.13
N VAL A 378 -22.08 -16.22 19.33
CA VAL A 378 -22.95 -17.39 19.35
C VAL A 378 -22.17 -18.45 18.56
N LYS A 379 -21.46 -19.29 19.31
CA LYS A 379 -20.80 -20.49 18.82
C LYS A 379 -21.81 -21.36 18.07
N GLN A 380 -21.55 -21.63 16.82
CA GLN A 380 -21.87 -22.89 16.16
C GLN A 380 -20.59 -23.53 15.63
#